data_a69c3178a3eb286b29e90f7be00c236a
#
_entry.id   a69c3178a3eb286b29e90f7be00c236a
#
_cell.length_a   1.000
_cell.length_b   1.000
_cell.length_c   1.000
_cell.angle_alpha   90.00
_cell.angle_beta   90.00
_cell.angle_gamma   90.00
#
_symmetry.space_group_name_H-M   'P 1'
#
loop_
_entity.id
_entity.type
_entity.pdbx_description
1 polymer ?
#
loop_
_entity_poly.entity_id
_entity_poly.type
_entity_poly.pdbx_seq_one_letter_code
_entity_poly.pdbx_strand_id
1 'polypeptide(L)'
;MPSEVIADKSLQRELADSIIRMVPLDEIRILLACGAKVNEPVTQGLRPLHYAIWQRYLEATRLLLVRGCDINATDDCGYSALHLSAEHGYKDLVKLLLESGAAVDYRPDTSEEFPRTTLCDEPLRLAIRNKHYDVAKLLLEHGADPNKRYFFGSEINLVSDPEYLELLLMFGANPDSRDRAGLTPLMKAARQRKGIESVLLLISYGADVNAMADARNDYRTVMHYAVLSGNTDVVNLLIKQDAKVNYESPDLNKPSPLDLAILKGDVDTIQLMLSAGAYVNASSSVIGTPLHVACSDNITNRKEIVKILLESGADPNQKVYNEDDGAQLRPALAEYLASNLEPDVDIVHALLRHGARVIMKTQFRDPDGILNHLQNVTLEEYQHIFYLLLEAVESFDLCMIKRNNILSPTQKETLIQRAKNPISLLAQTRIYLRKVFGTELQKVVTELDVPTILHRYLLFECC
;
A
#
# COMPACT_ATOMS: atom_id res chain seq x y z
N MET A 1 -13.12 54.58 40.84
CA MET A 1 -12.53 53.78 39.76
C MET A 1 -12.27 52.30 40.11
N PRO A 2 -11.75 51.82 41.30
CA PRO A 2 -11.65 50.37 41.56
C PRO A 2 -12.99 49.66 41.80
N SER A 3 -14.00 50.33 42.31
CA SER A 3 -15.30 49.74 42.64
C SER A 3 -16.20 49.44 41.41
N GLU A 4 -16.08 50.24 40.34
CA GLU A 4 -16.82 50.03 39.08
C GLU A 4 -16.28 48.84 38.31
N VAL A 5 -14.95 48.64 38.29
CA VAL A 5 -14.29 47.50 37.61
C VAL A 5 -14.60 46.17 38.32
N ILE A 6 -14.75 46.18 39.65
CA ILE A 6 -15.09 44.97 40.44
C ILE A 6 -16.59 44.63 40.26
N ALA A 7 -17.48 45.63 40.18
CA ALA A 7 -18.88 45.46 39.94
C ALA A 7 -19.18 44.94 38.50
N ASP A 8 -18.41 45.43 37.51
CA ASP A 8 -18.51 45.04 36.09
C ASP A 8 -18.11 43.56 35.88
N LYS A 9 -17.00 43.11 36.54
CA LYS A 9 -16.56 41.71 36.54
C LYS A 9 -17.54 40.76 37.25
N SER A 10 -18.25 41.20 38.27
CA SER A 10 -19.25 40.43 38.97
C SER A 10 -20.49 40.23 38.09
N LEU A 11 -20.95 41.29 37.39
CA LEU A 11 -22.12 41.24 36.53
C LEU A 11 -21.86 40.35 35.28
N GLN A 12 -20.66 40.39 34.75
CA GLN A 12 -20.25 39.55 33.62
C GLN A 12 -20.24 38.06 33.97
N ARG A 13 -19.78 37.74 35.17
CA ARG A 13 -19.77 36.35 35.67
C ARG A 13 -21.22 35.88 35.95
N GLU A 14 -22.07 36.74 36.49
CA GLU A 14 -23.50 36.46 36.73
C GLU A 14 -24.23 36.14 35.41
N LEU A 15 -23.95 36.89 34.34
CA LEU A 15 -24.51 36.63 33.01
C LEU A 15 -24.08 35.23 32.50
N ALA A 16 -22.82 34.87 32.62
CA ALA A 16 -22.36 33.54 32.24
C ALA A 16 -23.01 32.42 33.07
N ASP A 17 -23.05 32.59 34.38
CA ASP A 17 -23.67 31.62 35.30
C ASP A 17 -25.16 31.45 35.05
N SER A 18 -25.86 32.52 34.72
CA SER A 18 -27.27 32.49 34.33
C SER A 18 -27.51 31.74 33.03
N ILE A 19 -26.66 31.95 32.03
CA ILE A 19 -26.68 31.15 30.80
C ILE A 19 -26.39 29.70 31.05
N ILE A 20 -25.38 29.38 31.87
CA ILE A 20 -25.04 28.00 32.25
C ILE A 20 -26.18 27.28 32.95
N ARG A 21 -26.90 27.98 33.81
CA ARG A 21 -28.08 27.43 34.51
C ARG A 21 -29.35 27.40 33.66
N MET A 22 -29.28 27.93 32.42
CA MET A 22 -30.41 28.00 31.50
C MET A 22 -31.63 28.73 32.14
N VAL A 23 -31.37 29.85 32.82
CA VAL A 23 -32.47 30.64 33.44
C VAL A 23 -33.39 31.23 32.36
N PRO A 24 -34.63 31.61 32.74
CA PRO A 24 -35.54 32.27 31.77
C PRO A 24 -34.93 33.48 31.09
N LEU A 25 -35.24 33.70 29.78
CA LEU A 25 -34.65 34.78 28.98
C LEU A 25 -34.81 36.16 29.59
N ASP A 26 -35.89 36.40 30.36
CA ASP A 26 -36.12 37.69 30.97
C ASP A 26 -35.06 38.04 32.03
N GLU A 27 -34.51 37.07 32.74
CA GLU A 27 -33.42 37.31 33.67
C GLU A 27 -32.13 37.69 32.89
N ILE A 28 -31.85 37.00 31.78
CA ILE A 28 -30.73 37.33 30.90
C ILE A 28 -30.90 38.78 30.31
N ARG A 29 -32.13 39.13 29.93
CA ARG A 29 -32.45 40.48 29.44
C ARG A 29 -32.22 41.55 30.50
N ILE A 30 -32.58 41.28 31.74
CA ILE A 30 -32.36 42.18 32.87
C ILE A 30 -30.85 42.38 33.10
N LEU A 31 -30.05 41.31 33.11
CA LEU A 31 -28.58 41.40 33.29
C LEU A 31 -27.94 42.25 32.20
N LEU A 32 -28.35 42.03 30.94
CA LEU A 32 -27.89 42.82 29.79
C LEU A 32 -28.32 44.30 29.92
N ALA A 33 -29.56 44.58 30.44
CA ALA A 33 -30.02 45.94 30.68
C ALA A 33 -29.31 46.60 31.87
N CYS A 34 -28.85 45.85 32.84
CA CYS A 34 -28.03 46.30 33.99
C CYS A 34 -26.56 46.61 33.59
N GLY A 35 -26.17 46.36 32.32
CA GLY A 35 -24.86 46.74 31.83
C GLY A 35 -23.90 45.57 31.60
N ALA A 36 -24.35 44.31 31.73
CA ALA A 36 -23.54 43.16 31.32
C ALA A 36 -23.21 43.23 29.82
N LYS A 37 -21.93 43.06 29.45
CA LYS A 37 -21.47 43.25 28.09
C LYS A 37 -21.49 41.92 27.33
N VAL A 38 -22.02 41.94 26.13
CA VAL A 38 -22.23 40.74 25.27
C VAL A 38 -20.91 40.15 24.78
N ASN A 39 -19.88 40.99 24.63
CA ASN A 39 -18.59 40.57 24.01
C ASN A 39 -17.42 40.45 24.99
N GLU A 40 -17.60 40.76 26.25
CA GLU A 40 -16.52 40.66 27.25
C GLU A 40 -16.28 39.21 27.64
N PRO A 41 -15.01 38.78 27.67
CA PRO A 41 -14.64 37.45 28.10
C PRO A 41 -14.80 37.29 29.62
N VAL A 42 -15.19 36.06 30.07
CA VAL A 42 -15.35 35.74 31.49
C VAL A 42 -14.15 34.94 32.00
N THR A 43 -13.87 33.79 31.41
CA THR A 43 -12.74 32.93 31.75
C THR A 43 -12.16 32.33 30.46
N GLN A 44 -10.82 32.22 30.36
CA GLN A 44 -10.16 31.56 29.24
C GLN A 44 -10.61 32.05 27.84
N GLY A 45 -10.89 33.34 27.71
CA GLY A 45 -11.43 33.91 26.47
C GLY A 45 -12.89 33.61 26.15
N LEU A 46 -13.55 32.73 26.96
CA LEU A 46 -14.96 32.37 26.73
C LEU A 46 -15.89 33.56 26.97
N ARG A 47 -16.78 33.81 26.01
CA ARG A 47 -17.77 34.88 26.02
C ARG A 47 -19.18 34.32 26.24
N PRO A 48 -20.17 35.14 26.56
CA PRO A 48 -21.54 34.67 26.77
C PRO A 48 -22.07 33.77 25.65
N LEU A 49 -21.70 34.04 24.40
CA LEU A 49 -22.11 33.21 23.25
C LEU A 49 -21.55 31.79 23.35
N HIS A 50 -20.30 31.58 23.77
CA HIS A 50 -19.71 30.26 23.96
C HIS A 50 -20.46 29.45 25.00
N TYR A 51 -20.84 30.04 26.13
CA TYR A 51 -21.65 29.39 27.16
C TYR A 51 -23.05 29.01 26.66
N ALA A 52 -23.70 29.89 25.87
CA ALA A 52 -25.01 29.59 25.28
C ALA A 52 -24.96 28.40 24.30
N ILE A 53 -23.89 28.30 23.49
CA ILE A 53 -23.67 27.18 22.60
C ILE A 53 -23.40 25.90 23.41
N TRP A 54 -22.54 25.95 24.42
CA TRP A 54 -22.19 24.82 25.27
C TRP A 54 -23.41 24.19 25.93
N GLN A 55 -24.35 25.06 26.41
CA GLN A 55 -25.62 24.62 27.00
C GLN A 55 -26.69 24.27 25.96
N ARG A 56 -26.39 24.42 24.65
CA ARG A 56 -27.38 24.28 23.57
C ARG A 56 -28.63 25.16 23.80
N TYR A 57 -28.41 26.34 24.38
CA TYR A 57 -29.52 27.30 24.70
C TYR A 57 -29.82 28.20 23.50
N LEU A 58 -30.67 27.71 22.56
CA LEU A 58 -30.97 28.34 21.27
C LEU A 58 -31.55 29.76 21.44
N GLU A 59 -32.49 29.93 22.40
CA GLU A 59 -33.16 31.22 22.62
C GLU A 59 -32.18 32.28 23.19
N ALA A 60 -31.29 31.90 24.11
CA ALA A 60 -30.24 32.78 24.60
C ALA A 60 -29.25 33.12 23.50
N THR A 61 -28.89 32.15 22.63
CA THR A 61 -28.05 32.39 21.46
C THR A 61 -28.66 33.42 20.54
N ARG A 62 -29.97 33.30 20.20
CA ARG A 62 -30.72 34.30 19.40
C ARG A 62 -30.71 35.69 20.05
N LEU A 63 -30.93 35.74 21.36
CA LEU A 63 -30.92 36.99 22.11
C LEU A 63 -29.56 37.67 22.04
N LEU A 64 -28.47 36.94 22.24
CA LEU A 64 -27.10 37.47 22.20
C LEU A 64 -26.74 37.97 20.80
N LEU A 65 -27.13 37.25 19.72
CA LEU A 65 -26.94 37.68 18.34
C LEU A 65 -27.68 38.98 18.03
N VAL A 66 -28.93 39.10 18.44
CA VAL A 66 -29.72 40.33 18.27
C VAL A 66 -29.11 41.51 19.04
N ARG A 67 -28.45 41.25 20.15
CA ARG A 67 -27.75 42.27 20.97
C ARG A 67 -26.35 42.59 20.46
N GLY A 68 -25.96 42.11 19.27
CA GLY A 68 -24.70 42.45 18.61
C GLY A 68 -23.47 41.76 19.21
N CYS A 69 -23.59 40.51 19.64
CA CYS A 69 -22.41 39.75 20.00
C CYS A 69 -21.52 39.49 18.77
N ASP A 70 -20.21 39.48 18.97
CA ASP A 70 -19.25 39.07 17.93
C ASP A 70 -19.36 37.58 17.71
N ILE A 71 -19.98 37.20 16.60
CA ILE A 71 -20.27 35.81 16.23
C ILE A 71 -19.01 35.00 15.92
N ASN A 72 -17.94 35.70 15.52
CA ASN A 72 -16.64 35.09 15.16
C ASN A 72 -15.60 35.18 16.29
N ALA A 73 -16.00 35.70 17.44
CA ALA A 73 -15.10 35.74 18.58
C ALA A 73 -14.63 34.36 18.99
N THR A 74 -13.31 34.23 19.25
CA THR A 74 -12.70 32.98 19.69
C THR A 74 -12.34 33.03 21.16
N ASP A 75 -12.27 31.84 21.77
CA ASP A 75 -11.65 31.64 23.08
C ASP A 75 -10.10 31.64 22.96
N ASP A 76 -9.40 31.42 24.08
CA ASP A 76 -7.93 31.38 24.14
C ASP A 76 -7.34 30.19 23.37
N CYS A 77 -8.14 29.16 23.03
CA CYS A 77 -7.76 28.01 22.22
C CYS A 77 -8.03 28.22 20.73
N GLY A 78 -8.71 29.30 20.34
CA GLY A 78 -9.09 29.60 18.97
C GLY A 78 -10.48 29.04 18.57
N TYR A 79 -11.26 28.51 19.51
CA TYR A 79 -12.61 28.02 19.23
C TYR A 79 -13.63 29.17 19.19
N SER A 80 -14.37 29.28 18.09
CA SER A 80 -15.55 30.14 17.99
C SER A 80 -16.81 29.37 18.36
N ALA A 81 -17.92 30.07 18.46
CA ALA A 81 -19.26 29.47 18.64
C ALA A 81 -19.57 28.42 17.56
N LEU A 82 -19.14 28.60 16.31
CA LEU A 82 -19.33 27.66 15.22
C LEU A 82 -18.49 26.39 15.40
N HIS A 83 -17.24 26.50 15.88
CA HIS A 83 -16.41 25.35 16.20
C HIS A 83 -17.07 24.46 17.28
N LEU A 84 -17.51 25.06 18.38
CA LEU A 84 -18.17 24.32 19.47
C LEU A 84 -19.46 23.64 19.00
N SER A 85 -20.30 24.35 18.24
CA SER A 85 -21.54 23.79 17.74
C SER A 85 -21.33 22.66 16.73
N ALA A 86 -20.27 22.76 15.90
CA ALA A 86 -19.88 21.73 14.95
C ALA A 86 -19.30 20.49 15.66
N GLU A 87 -18.46 20.69 16.67
CA GLU A 87 -17.87 19.60 17.46
C GLU A 87 -18.94 18.75 18.18
N HIS A 88 -20.00 19.38 18.69
CA HIS A 88 -21.08 18.70 19.41
C HIS A 88 -22.25 18.27 18.50
N GLY A 89 -22.21 18.61 17.22
CA GLY A 89 -23.27 18.22 16.27
C GLY A 89 -24.59 18.96 16.43
N TYR A 90 -24.58 20.19 16.97
CA TYR A 90 -25.78 21.00 17.19
C TYR A 90 -26.24 21.66 15.90
N LYS A 91 -26.88 20.89 15.01
CA LYS A 91 -27.32 21.33 13.68
C LYS A 91 -28.16 22.60 13.70
N ASP A 92 -29.06 22.72 14.67
CA ASP A 92 -29.92 23.88 14.89
C ASP A 92 -29.13 25.18 15.18
N LEU A 93 -28.10 25.06 16.04
CA LEU A 93 -27.21 26.18 16.37
C LEU A 93 -26.25 26.50 15.22
N VAL A 94 -25.69 25.48 14.57
CA VAL A 94 -24.83 25.68 13.36
C VAL A 94 -25.60 26.44 12.30
N LYS A 95 -26.85 26.02 12.01
CA LYS A 95 -27.70 26.71 11.04
C LYS A 95 -27.96 28.17 11.45
N LEU A 96 -28.32 28.42 12.69
CA LEU A 96 -28.56 29.76 13.21
C LEU A 96 -27.31 30.66 13.09
N LEU A 97 -26.13 30.13 13.44
CA LEU A 97 -24.88 30.89 13.38
C LEU A 97 -24.52 31.22 11.93
N LEU A 98 -24.63 30.26 11.01
CA LEU A 98 -24.34 30.47 9.58
C LEU A 98 -25.31 31.50 8.95
N GLU A 99 -26.61 31.38 9.23
CA GLU A 99 -27.63 32.37 8.77
C GLU A 99 -27.41 33.76 9.37
N SER A 100 -26.74 33.86 10.53
CA SER A 100 -26.39 35.11 11.19
C SER A 100 -25.03 35.67 10.77
N GLY A 101 -24.33 35.05 9.79
CA GLY A 101 -23.09 35.52 9.23
C GLY A 101 -21.82 35.03 9.92
N ALA A 102 -21.87 33.88 10.62
CA ALA A 102 -20.64 33.25 11.13
C ALA A 102 -19.71 32.87 9.97
N ALA A 103 -18.43 33.18 10.13
CA ALA A 103 -17.38 32.75 9.19
C ALA A 103 -17.20 31.23 9.27
N VAL A 104 -17.38 30.55 8.14
CA VAL A 104 -17.34 29.09 8.04
C VAL A 104 -15.91 28.56 8.23
N ASP A 105 -14.96 29.29 7.61
CA ASP A 105 -13.53 28.99 7.65
C ASP A 105 -12.80 30.14 8.31
N TYR A 106 -12.81 30.18 9.63
CA TYR A 106 -12.14 31.24 10.37
C TYR A 106 -10.77 30.74 10.84
N ARG A 107 -9.74 31.12 10.11
CA ARG A 107 -8.33 31.07 10.55
C ARG A 107 -7.70 32.44 10.37
N PRO A 108 -6.94 32.93 11.36
CA PRO A 108 -6.04 34.03 11.08
C PRO A 108 -5.07 33.60 9.98
N ASP A 109 -4.93 34.42 8.95
CA ASP A 109 -4.03 34.24 7.81
C ASP A 109 -2.63 33.85 8.30
N THR A 110 -2.30 32.57 8.18
CA THR A 110 -0.93 32.12 8.36
C THR A 110 -0.38 31.79 6.97
N SER A 111 0.62 32.55 6.56
CA SER A 111 1.33 32.42 5.28
C SER A 111 2.09 31.07 5.11
N GLU A 112 1.93 30.14 6.02
CA GLU A 112 2.57 28.83 5.96
C GLU A 112 1.66 27.79 5.33
N GLU A 113 2.16 27.10 4.31
CA GLU A 113 1.48 26.02 3.60
C GLU A 113 1.03 24.87 4.53
N PHE A 114 1.71 24.72 5.68
CA PHE A 114 1.39 23.80 6.75
C PHE A 114 1.55 24.48 8.12
N PRO A 115 0.50 25.06 8.70
CA PRO A 115 0.60 25.69 10.01
C PRO A 115 0.94 24.65 11.08
N ARG A 116 2.08 24.85 11.76
CA ARG A 116 2.62 23.92 12.75
C ARG A 116 1.93 23.97 14.12
N THR A 117 1.07 24.97 14.36
CA THR A 117 0.66 25.35 15.71
C THR A 117 -0.82 25.70 15.89
N THR A 118 -1.73 25.28 15.02
CA THR A 118 -3.15 25.49 15.32
C THR A 118 -3.63 24.38 16.25
N LEU A 119 -3.92 24.73 17.47
CA LEU A 119 -4.58 23.85 18.45
C LEU A 119 -6.05 23.59 18.08
N CYS A 120 -6.63 24.43 17.22
CA CYS A 120 -8.01 24.36 16.82
C CYS A 120 -8.15 23.84 15.38
N ASP A 121 -8.91 22.75 15.21
CA ASP A 121 -9.33 22.25 13.91
C ASP A 121 -10.51 23.09 13.40
N GLU A 122 -10.68 23.21 12.08
CA GLU A 122 -11.82 23.91 11.48
C GLU A 122 -13.16 23.24 11.79
N PRO A 123 -14.30 24.01 11.76
CA PRO A 123 -15.63 23.45 12.06
C PRO A 123 -15.98 22.21 11.23
N LEU A 124 -15.64 22.20 9.91
CA LEU A 124 -15.89 21.06 9.03
C LEU A 124 -15.13 19.80 9.51
N ARG A 125 -13.86 19.95 9.88
CA ARG A 125 -13.06 18.86 10.38
C ARG A 125 -13.58 18.33 11.71
N LEU A 126 -13.98 19.21 12.63
CA LEU A 126 -14.60 18.83 13.90
C LEU A 126 -15.87 18.02 13.69
N ALA A 127 -16.74 18.45 12.77
CA ALA A 127 -17.97 17.76 12.42
C ALA A 127 -17.71 16.35 11.85
N ILE A 128 -16.77 16.22 10.92
CA ILE A 128 -16.41 14.95 10.28
C ILE A 128 -15.78 14.00 11.32
N ARG A 129 -14.81 14.47 12.11
CA ARG A 129 -14.14 13.68 13.14
C ARG A 129 -15.11 13.11 14.19
N ASN A 130 -16.11 13.91 14.57
CA ASN A 130 -17.13 13.51 15.53
C ASN A 130 -18.37 12.86 14.89
N LYS A 131 -18.31 12.56 13.57
CA LYS A 131 -19.36 11.85 12.83
C LYS A 131 -20.70 12.57 12.77
N HIS A 132 -20.69 13.88 12.68
CA HIS A 132 -21.88 14.72 12.54
C HIS A 132 -22.14 15.04 11.05
N TYR A 133 -22.65 14.06 10.29
CA TYR A 133 -22.85 14.15 8.84
C TYR A 133 -23.68 15.36 8.43
N ASP A 134 -24.84 15.56 9.07
CA ASP A 134 -25.74 16.70 8.76
C ASP A 134 -25.04 18.05 8.96
N VAL A 135 -24.21 18.18 9.99
CA VAL A 135 -23.46 19.41 10.25
C VAL A 135 -22.36 19.60 9.23
N ALA A 136 -21.60 18.54 8.89
CA ALA A 136 -20.57 18.60 7.86
C ALA A 136 -21.18 19.04 6.50
N LYS A 137 -22.32 18.45 6.12
CA LYS A 137 -23.06 18.83 4.92
C LYS A 137 -23.49 20.29 4.94
N LEU A 138 -24.06 20.75 6.06
CA LEU A 138 -24.51 22.12 6.21
C LEU A 138 -23.34 23.13 6.11
N LEU A 139 -22.18 22.81 6.68
CA LEU A 139 -20.98 23.64 6.57
C LEU A 139 -20.50 23.75 5.11
N LEU A 140 -20.46 22.61 4.39
CA LEU A 140 -20.09 22.59 2.96
C LEU A 140 -21.09 23.36 2.10
N GLU A 141 -22.41 23.26 2.35
CA GLU A 141 -23.44 24.01 1.68
C GLU A 141 -23.29 25.54 1.88
N HIS A 142 -22.68 25.99 3.00
CA HIS A 142 -22.38 27.36 3.29
C HIS A 142 -20.96 27.80 2.91
N GLY A 143 -20.23 26.96 2.13
CA GLY A 143 -18.98 27.35 1.52
C GLY A 143 -17.73 26.99 2.31
N ALA A 144 -17.79 26.02 3.25
CA ALA A 144 -16.59 25.46 3.85
C ALA A 144 -15.68 24.87 2.77
N ASP A 145 -14.37 25.16 2.81
CA ASP A 145 -13.41 24.67 1.82
C ASP A 145 -12.99 23.20 2.13
N PRO A 146 -13.42 22.21 1.31
CA PRO A 146 -13.04 20.81 1.52
C PRO A 146 -11.57 20.52 1.21
N ASN A 147 -10.88 21.46 0.55
CA ASN A 147 -9.47 21.32 0.15
C ASN A 147 -8.50 22.00 1.13
N LYS A 148 -9.01 22.56 2.22
CA LYS A 148 -8.17 23.18 3.23
C LYS A 148 -7.13 22.20 3.77
N ARG A 149 -5.86 22.62 3.79
CA ARG A 149 -4.75 21.77 4.17
C ARG A 149 -4.43 21.91 5.66
N TYR A 150 -4.27 20.77 6.29
CA TYR A 150 -3.83 20.62 7.67
C TYR A 150 -2.44 19.96 7.71
N PHE A 151 -1.90 19.80 8.90
CA PHE A 151 -0.57 19.18 9.08
C PHE A 151 -0.44 17.79 8.42
N PHE A 152 -1.51 17.00 8.40
CA PHE A 152 -1.52 15.64 7.83
C PHE A 152 -2.14 15.55 6.42
N GLY A 153 -2.47 16.65 5.79
CA GLY A 153 -3.14 16.72 4.49
C GLY A 153 -4.51 17.41 4.58
N SER A 154 -5.28 17.39 3.51
CA SER A 154 -6.65 17.86 3.49
C SER A 154 -7.61 16.81 4.08
N GLU A 155 -8.87 17.17 4.33
CA GLU A 155 -9.82 16.29 5.00
C GLU A 155 -10.06 14.99 4.25
N ILE A 156 -10.11 15.02 2.91
CA ILE A 156 -10.26 13.83 2.07
C ILE A 156 -9.15 12.79 2.27
N ASN A 157 -7.95 13.22 2.69
CA ASN A 157 -6.86 12.29 3.01
C ASN A 157 -7.03 11.59 4.36
N LEU A 158 -7.88 12.09 5.24
CA LEU A 158 -8.04 11.62 6.62
C LEU A 158 -9.29 10.77 6.79
N VAL A 159 -10.26 10.95 5.90
CA VAL A 159 -11.54 10.23 5.92
C VAL A 159 -11.37 8.82 5.36
N SER A 160 -11.93 7.85 6.09
CA SER A 160 -11.97 6.44 5.67
C SER A 160 -13.39 5.96 5.39
N ASP A 161 -14.39 6.72 5.83
CA ASP A 161 -15.80 6.38 5.70
C ASP A 161 -16.30 6.82 4.31
N PRO A 162 -16.87 5.91 3.50
CA PRO A 162 -17.35 6.23 2.16
C PRO A 162 -18.38 7.34 2.11
N GLU A 163 -19.28 7.45 3.10
CA GLU A 163 -20.32 8.48 3.13
C GLU A 163 -19.72 9.89 3.23
N TYR A 164 -18.73 10.09 4.10
CA TYR A 164 -18.02 11.37 4.21
C TYR A 164 -17.11 11.64 3.03
N LEU A 165 -16.52 10.57 2.46
CA LEU A 165 -15.71 10.68 1.26
C LEU A 165 -16.55 11.19 0.09
N GLU A 166 -17.74 10.59 -0.12
CA GLU A 166 -18.68 11.03 -1.15
C GLU A 166 -19.12 12.47 -0.92
N LEU A 167 -19.46 12.82 0.31
CA LEU A 167 -19.85 14.18 0.68
C LEU A 167 -18.77 15.20 0.30
N LEU A 168 -17.51 14.93 0.66
CA LEU A 168 -16.40 15.84 0.33
C LEU A 168 -16.19 15.95 -1.18
N LEU A 169 -16.25 14.84 -1.92
CA LEU A 169 -16.10 14.80 -3.37
C LEU A 169 -17.23 15.55 -4.08
N MET A 170 -18.49 15.43 -3.61
CA MET A 170 -19.64 16.18 -4.14
C MET A 170 -19.45 17.70 -4.02
N PHE A 171 -18.76 18.17 -2.98
CA PHE A 171 -18.46 19.59 -2.78
C PHE A 171 -17.07 20.00 -3.31
N GLY A 172 -16.47 19.22 -4.21
CA GLY A 172 -15.27 19.58 -4.96
C GLY A 172 -13.95 19.36 -4.22
N ALA A 173 -13.90 18.39 -3.29
CA ALA A 173 -12.62 17.93 -2.76
C ALA A 173 -11.78 17.33 -3.87
N ASN A 174 -10.48 17.66 -3.91
CA ASN A 174 -9.55 17.14 -4.89
C ASN A 174 -9.23 15.66 -4.59
N PRO A 175 -9.65 14.72 -5.48
CA PRO A 175 -9.42 13.28 -5.26
C PRO A 175 -7.95 12.88 -5.29
N ASP A 176 -7.06 13.72 -5.87
CA ASP A 176 -5.62 13.50 -5.96
C ASP A 176 -4.81 14.34 -4.97
N SER A 177 -5.47 14.91 -3.97
CA SER A 177 -4.80 15.63 -2.89
C SER A 177 -3.76 14.72 -2.20
N ARG A 178 -2.54 15.24 -2.01
CA ARG A 178 -1.47 14.48 -1.36
C ARG A 178 -1.35 14.87 0.11
N ASP A 179 -1.27 13.86 0.97
CA ASP A 179 -0.96 14.08 2.37
C ASP A 179 0.54 14.38 2.60
N ARG A 180 0.95 14.55 3.86
CA ARG A 180 2.35 14.80 4.22
C ARG A 180 3.30 13.67 3.82
N ALA A 181 2.80 12.45 3.71
CA ALA A 181 3.57 11.29 3.26
C ALA A 181 3.58 11.13 1.72
N GLY A 182 2.95 12.06 0.97
CA GLY A 182 2.85 11.99 -0.48
C GLY A 182 1.80 11.00 -1.00
N LEU A 183 0.92 10.49 -0.12
CA LEU A 183 -0.11 9.52 -0.49
C LEU A 183 -1.39 10.21 -0.93
N THR A 184 -2.01 9.69 -1.99
CA THR A 184 -3.36 10.12 -2.42
C THR A 184 -4.45 9.37 -1.63
N PRO A 185 -5.69 9.90 -1.58
CA PRO A 185 -6.84 9.18 -1.02
C PRO A 185 -7.04 7.80 -1.64
N LEU A 186 -6.83 7.66 -2.96
CA LEU A 186 -6.96 6.39 -3.68
C LEU A 186 -5.93 5.34 -3.21
N MET A 187 -4.67 5.74 -2.97
CA MET A 187 -3.66 4.85 -2.39
C MET A 187 -4.05 4.35 -1.00
N LYS A 188 -4.61 5.25 -0.17
CA LYS A 188 -5.07 4.89 1.17
C LYS A 188 -6.28 3.97 1.15
N ALA A 189 -7.24 4.23 0.27
CA ALA A 189 -8.42 3.39 0.07
C ALA A 189 -8.02 2.00 -0.46
N ALA A 190 -7.13 1.93 -1.46
CA ALA A 190 -6.63 0.68 -2.03
C ALA A 190 -5.88 -0.19 -1.01
N ARG A 191 -5.24 0.42 -0.02
CA ARG A 191 -4.54 -0.29 1.07
C ARG A 191 -5.50 -0.95 2.08
N GLN A 192 -6.77 -0.54 2.13
CA GLN A 192 -7.74 -1.08 3.08
C GLN A 192 -8.38 -2.36 2.54
N ARG A 193 -8.48 -3.42 3.37
CA ARG A 193 -9.13 -4.68 2.97
C ARG A 193 -10.59 -4.51 2.53
N LYS A 194 -11.31 -3.55 3.10
CA LYS A 194 -12.70 -3.23 2.78
C LYS A 194 -12.84 -1.91 2.00
N GLY A 195 -11.78 -1.49 1.31
CA GLY A 195 -11.73 -0.18 0.66
C GLY A 195 -12.38 -0.08 -0.71
N ILE A 196 -13.00 -1.15 -1.22
CA ILE A 196 -13.52 -1.19 -2.59
C ILE A 196 -14.54 -0.08 -2.89
N GLU A 197 -15.42 0.23 -1.97
CA GLU A 197 -16.43 1.28 -2.12
C GLU A 197 -15.78 2.66 -2.23
N SER A 198 -14.82 2.97 -1.35
CA SER A 198 -14.03 4.21 -1.42
C SER A 198 -13.21 4.29 -2.70
N VAL A 199 -12.66 3.17 -3.18
CA VAL A 199 -11.91 3.10 -4.46
C VAL A 199 -12.83 3.42 -5.62
N LEU A 200 -14.04 2.82 -5.68
CA LEU A 200 -15.03 3.09 -6.71
C LEU A 200 -15.45 4.56 -6.73
N LEU A 201 -15.73 5.13 -5.55
CA LEU A 201 -16.08 6.55 -5.41
C LEU A 201 -14.97 7.45 -5.95
N LEU A 202 -13.74 7.27 -5.47
CA LEU A 202 -12.61 8.10 -5.90
C LEU A 202 -12.38 8.03 -7.41
N ILE A 203 -12.45 6.84 -8.00
CA ILE A 203 -12.31 6.66 -9.46
C ILE A 203 -13.45 7.35 -10.20
N SER A 204 -14.70 7.23 -9.73
CA SER A 204 -15.86 7.89 -10.37
C SER A 204 -15.78 9.42 -10.35
N TYR A 205 -15.05 9.99 -9.37
CA TYR A 205 -14.75 11.42 -9.29
C TYR A 205 -13.40 11.80 -9.93
N GLY A 206 -12.81 10.91 -10.72
CA GLY A 206 -11.64 11.20 -11.55
C GLY A 206 -10.28 11.12 -10.86
N ALA A 207 -10.16 10.35 -9.77
CA ALA A 207 -8.87 10.08 -9.15
C ALA A 207 -7.91 9.39 -10.13
N ASP A 208 -6.64 9.79 -10.15
CA ASP A 208 -5.60 9.18 -10.98
C ASP A 208 -5.27 7.76 -10.49
N VAL A 209 -5.74 6.75 -11.24
CA VAL A 209 -5.49 5.33 -10.96
C VAL A 209 -4.01 4.95 -11.08
N ASN A 210 -3.21 5.76 -11.76
CA ASN A 210 -1.78 5.58 -11.97
C ASN A 210 -0.92 6.49 -11.07
N ALA A 211 -1.54 7.16 -10.10
CA ALA A 211 -0.82 7.99 -9.16
C ALA A 211 0.31 7.21 -8.49
N MET A 212 1.47 7.87 -8.36
CA MET A 212 2.67 7.33 -7.75
C MET A 212 3.01 8.12 -6.50
N ALA A 213 3.34 7.43 -5.42
CA ALA A 213 3.83 8.04 -4.19
C ALA A 213 5.24 8.64 -4.38
N ASP A 214 5.71 9.38 -3.40
CA ASP A 214 7.06 9.96 -3.41
C ASP A 214 8.15 8.93 -3.02
N ALA A 215 9.41 9.36 -3.03
CA ALA A 215 10.56 8.53 -2.66
C ALA A 215 10.48 7.93 -1.24
N ARG A 216 9.79 8.60 -0.30
CA ARG A 216 9.62 8.11 1.08
C ARG A 216 8.75 6.85 1.15
N ASN A 217 7.95 6.62 0.12
CA ASN A 217 7.08 5.46 -0.03
C ASN A 217 7.52 4.58 -1.20
N ASP A 218 8.81 4.56 -1.51
CA ASP A 218 9.40 3.72 -2.54
C ASP A 218 8.77 3.91 -3.93
N TYR A 219 8.23 5.10 -4.22
CA TYR A 219 7.51 5.40 -5.46
C TYR A 219 6.35 4.43 -5.77
N ARG A 220 5.74 3.83 -4.74
CA ARG A 220 4.65 2.85 -4.92
C ARG A 220 3.44 3.47 -5.59
N THR A 221 2.87 2.74 -6.54
CA THR A 221 1.61 3.11 -7.21
C THR A 221 0.39 2.62 -6.44
N VAL A 222 -0.80 3.06 -6.86
CA VAL A 222 -2.08 2.54 -6.34
C VAL A 222 -2.13 1.01 -6.42
N MET A 223 -1.62 0.41 -7.52
CA MET A 223 -1.55 -1.04 -7.71
C MET A 223 -0.72 -1.75 -6.62
N HIS A 224 0.42 -1.19 -6.22
CA HIS A 224 1.21 -1.74 -5.12
C HIS A 224 0.41 -1.80 -3.81
N TYR A 225 -0.34 -0.72 -3.49
CA TYR A 225 -1.16 -0.67 -2.28
C TYR A 225 -2.34 -1.64 -2.33
N ALA A 226 -2.97 -1.82 -3.50
CA ALA A 226 -4.01 -2.82 -3.72
C ALA A 226 -3.50 -4.24 -3.47
N VAL A 227 -2.37 -4.60 -4.05
CA VAL A 227 -1.71 -5.91 -3.82
C VAL A 227 -1.36 -6.07 -2.34
N LEU A 228 -0.79 -5.05 -1.70
CA LEU A 228 -0.44 -5.10 -0.27
C LEU A 228 -1.67 -5.30 0.63
N SER A 229 -2.84 -4.83 0.25
CA SER A 229 -4.08 -5.06 1.02
C SER A 229 -4.53 -6.54 1.01
N GLY A 230 -4.20 -7.28 -0.05
CA GLY A 230 -4.68 -8.64 -0.31
C GLY A 230 -6.15 -8.67 -0.74
N ASN A 231 -6.65 -7.57 -1.30
CA ASN A 231 -8.00 -7.49 -1.84
C ASN A 231 -7.95 -7.63 -3.38
N THR A 232 -8.14 -8.84 -3.88
CA THR A 232 -8.10 -9.16 -5.30
C THR A 232 -9.19 -8.41 -6.10
N ASP A 233 -10.33 -8.09 -5.48
CA ASP A 233 -11.38 -7.32 -6.13
C ASP A 233 -10.93 -5.89 -6.46
N VAL A 234 -10.17 -5.25 -5.56
CA VAL A 234 -9.60 -3.92 -5.81
C VAL A 234 -8.56 -3.98 -6.92
N VAL A 235 -7.70 -5.02 -6.94
CA VAL A 235 -6.73 -5.24 -8.03
C VAL A 235 -7.45 -5.39 -9.37
N ASN A 236 -8.49 -6.23 -9.42
CA ASN A 236 -9.30 -6.44 -10.62
C ASN A 236 -10.02 -5.16 -11.08
N LEU A 237 -10.56 -4.39 -10.14
CA LEU A 237 -11.17 -3.10 -10.43
C LEU A 237 -10.16 -2.12 -11.06
N LEU A 238 -8.97 -2.00 -10.48
CA LEU A 238 -7.92 -1.12 -10.99
C LEU A 238 -7.49 -1.52 -12.41
N ILE A 239 -7.34 -2.84 -12.68
CA ILE A 239 -7.03 -3.35 -14.03
C ILE A 239 -8.13 -2.96 -15.03
N LYS A 240 -9.41 -3.10 -14.64
CA LYS A 240 -10.55 -2.70 -15.48
C LYS A 240 -10.63 -1.20 -15.74
N GLN A 241 -9.99 -0.39 -14.92
CA GLN A 241 -9.89 1.06 -15.06
C GLN A 241 -8.54 1.49 -15.66
N ASP A 242 -7.90 0.61 -16.43
CA ASP A 242 -6.65 0.84 -17.15
C ASP A 242 -5.46 1.25 -16.26
N ALA A 243 -5.46 0.82 -14.99
CA ALA A 243 -4.29 0.98 -14.14
C ALA A 243 -3.12 0.17 -14.68
N LYS A 244 -1.95 0.80 -14.75
CA LYS A 244 -0.72 0.15 -15.21
C LYS A 244 -0.32 -0.97 -14.25
N VAL A 245 -0.26 -2.19 -14.78
CA VAL A 245 0.19 -3.38 -14.04
C VAL A 245 1.72 -3.37 -13.95
N ASN A 246 2.37 -2.94 -15.03
CA ASN A 246 3.82 -2.80 -15.09
C ASN A 246 4.22 -1.38 -14.70
N TYR A 247 5.18 -1.30 -13.81
CA TYR A 247 5.62 -0.08 -13.21
C TYR A 247 7.06 0.23 -13.64
N GLU A 248 7.25 1.41 -14.20
CA GLU A 248 8.56 1.96 -14.50
C GLU A 248 9.00 2.79 -13.28
N SER A 249 9.67 2.13 -12.34
CA SER A 249 10.21 2.80 -11.16
C SER A 249 11.39 3.68 -11.54
N PRO A 250 11.50 4.89 -10.95
CA PRO A 250 12.76 5.63 -10.94
C PRO A 250 13.88 4.87 -10.22
N ASP A 251 13.54 3.94 -9.35
CA ASP A 251 14.44 3.05 -8.63
C ASP A 251 14.14 1.61 -9.02
N LEU A 252 14.92 1.04 -9.94
CA LEU A 252 14.78 -0.33 -10.47
C LEU A 252 14.97 -1.41 -9.39
N ASN A 253 15.45 -1.04 -8.20
CA ASN A 253 15.71 -1.96 -7.10
C ASN A 253 14.48 -2.23 -6.22
N LYS A 254 13.37 -1.56 -6.49
CA LYS A 254 12.13 -1.75 -5.72
C LYS A 254 11.26 -2.87 -6.31
N PRO A 255 10.62 -3.67 -5.45
CA PRO A 255 9.72 -4.74 -5.89
C PRO A 255 8.57 -4.18 -6.75
N SER A 256 8.28 -4.86 -7.85
CA SER A 256 7.08 -4.61 -8.66
C SER A 256 5.81 -5.07 -7.94
N PRO A 257 4.60 -4.65 -8.38
CA PRO A 257 3.35 -5.21 -7.86
C PRO A 257 3.28 -6.75 -7.97
N LEU A 258 3.82 -7.33 -9.05
CA LEU A 258 3.88 -8.79 -9.22
C LEU A 258 4.79 -9.44 -8.17
N ASP A 259 5.97 -8.88 -7.91
CA ASP A 259 6.88 -9.39 -6.87
C ASP A 259 6.22 -9.36 -5.48
N LEU A 260 5.47 -8.30 -5.17
CA LEU A 260 4.72 -8.21 -3.91
C LEU A 260 3.62 -9.28 -3.81
N ALA A 261 2.93 -9.60 -4.90
CA ALA A 261 1.94 -10.67 -4.94
C ALA A 261 2.59 -12.05 -4.69
N ILE A 262 3.76 -12.29 -5.28
CA ILE A 262 4.55 -13.51 -5.07
C ILE A 262 5.01 -13.62 -3.62
N LEU A 263 5.57 -12.56 -3.05
CA LEU A 263 6.01 -12.51 -1.64
C LEU A 263 4.86 -12.78 -0.66
N LYS A 264 3.62 -12.43 -1.02
CA LYS A 264 2.43 -12.76 -0.23
C LYS A 264 1.89 -14.17 -0.47
N GLY A 265 2.33 -14.84 -1.52
CA GLY A 265 1.79 -16.13 -1.92
C GLY A 265 0.35 -16.09 -2.43
N ASP A 266 -0.08 -14.94 -2.97
CA ASP A 266 -1.45 -14.69 -3.45
C ASP A 266 -1.59 -15.12 -4.91
N VAL A 267 -1.94 -16.40 -5.09
CA VAL A 267 -2.04 -17.05 -6.40
C VAL A 267 -3.06 -16.37 -7.31
N ASP A 268 -4.22 -16.01 -6.78
CA ASP A 268 -5.30 -15.38 -7.55
C ASP A 268 -4.86 -14.02 -8.11
N THR A 269 -4.22 -13.21 -7.27
CA THR A 269 -3.68 -11.90 -7.69
C THR A 269 -2.55 -12.08 -8.72
N ILE A 270 -1.67 -13.08 -8.57
CA ILE A 270 -0.60 -13.37 -9.54
C ILE A 270 -1.20 -13.72 -10.90
N GLN A 271 -2.16 -14.63 -10.96
CA GLN A 271 -2.83 -15.03 -12.22
C GLN A 271 -3.53 -13.85 -12.88
N LEU A 272 -4.22 -13.04 -12.09
CA LEU A 272 -4.91 -11.84 -12.57
C LEU A 272 -3.92 -10.85 -13.18
N MET A 273 -2.79 -10.59 -12.53
CA MET A 273 -1.77 -9.66 -13.01
C MET A 273 -1.08 -10.18 -14.29
N LEU A 274 -0.76 -11.47 -14.34
CA LEU A 274 -0.16 -12.09 -15.54
C LEU A 274 -1.12 -12.04 -16.72
N SER A 275 -2.41 -12.31 -16.50
CA SER A 275 -3.44 -12.19 -17.55
C SER A 275 -3.63 -10.75 -18.05
N ALA A 276 -3.35 -9.77 -17.19
CA ALA A 276 -3.36 -8.34 -17.53
C ALA A 276 -2.03 -7.85 -18.15
N GLY A 277 -1.08 -8.76 -18.45
CA GLY A 277 0.17 -8.44 -19.14
C GLY A 277 1.31 -8.00 -18.20
N ALA A 278 1.35 -8.44 -16.95
CA ALA A 278 2.50 -8.22 -16.08
C ALA A 278 3.77 -8.86 -16.68
N TYR A 279 4.88 -8.13 -16.63
CA TYR A 279 6.16 -8.60 -17.16
C TYR A 279 6.75 -9.72 -16.30
N VAL A 280 6.57 -10.96 -16.75
CA VAL A 280 7.02 -12.16 -16.03
C VAL A 280 8.55 -12.25 -15.88
N ASN A 281 9.29 -11.58 -16.77
CA ASN A 281 10.76 -11.54 -16.79
C ASN A 281 11.34 -10.16 -16.44
N ALA A 282 10.53 -9.26 -15.84
CA ALA A 282 11.07 -8.02 -15.28
C ALA A 282 12.18 -8.35 -14.27
N SER A 283 13.27 -7.59 -14.29
CA SER A 283 14.42 -7.87 -13.42
C SER A 283 14.82 -6.66 -12.59
N SER A 284 15.07 -6.90 -11.32
CA SER A 284 15.72 -5.97 -10.41
C SER A 284 17.14 -6.46 -10.12
N SER A 285 18.09 -5.54 -10.06
CA SER A 285 19.49 -5.87 -9.75
C SER A 285 19.70 -6.43 -8.35
N VAL A 286 18.74 -6.24 -7.43
CA VAL A 286 18.82 -6.71 -6.03
C VAL A 286 18.04 -8.00 -5.81
N ILE A 287 16.79 -8.07 -6.30
CA ILE A 287 15.90 -9.20 -6.01
C ILE A 287 15.79 -10.21 -7.16
N GLY A 288 16.30 -9.87 -8.33
CA GLY A 288 16.21 -10.73 -9.51
C GLY A 288 14.89 -10.60 -10.26
N THR A 289 14.43 -11.69 -10.88
CA THR A 289 13.14 -11.77 -11.59
C THR A 289 12.04 -12.28 -10.65
N PRO A 290 10.75 -12.19 -11.04
CA PRO A 290 9.65 -12.83 -10.31
C PRO A 290 9.90 -14.31 -10.00
N LEU A 291 10.55 -15.05 -10.91
CA LEU A 291 10.92 -16.44 -10.67
C LEU A 291 12.00 -16.60 -9.58
N HIS A 292 12.98 -15.67 -9.50
CA HIS A 292 13.97 -15.65 -8.41
C HIS A 292 13.27 -15.43 -7.06
N VAL A 293 12.33 -14.47 -7.00
CA VAL A 293 11.51 -14.21 -5.80
C VAL A 293 10.73 -15.46 -5.40
N ALA A 294 10.08 -16.13 -6.35
CA ALA A 294 9.31 -17.36 -6.09
C ALA A 294 10.19 -18.53 -5.61
N CYS A 295 11.46 -18.57 -6.04
CA CYS A 295 12.44 -19.58 -5.64
C CYS A 295 13.11 -19.30 -4.28
N SER A 296 12.95 -18.10 -3.71
CA SER A 296 13.50 -17.74 -2.40
C SER A 296 12.81 -18.47 -1.25
N ASP A 297 13.35 -18.37 -0.03
CA ASP A 297 12.77 -19.03 1.15
C ASP A 297 11.45 -18.36 1.60
N ASN A 298 10.65 -19.11 2.37
CA ASN A 298 9.41 -18.63 3.04
C ASN A 298 8.27 -18.13 2.12
N ILE A 299 8.20 -18.59 0.87
CA ILE A 299 7.07 -18.28 -0.02
C ILE A 299 5.95 -19.31 0.18
N THR A 300 4.76 -18.85 0.56
CA THR A 300 3.55 -19.69 0.60
C THR A 300 3.09 -20.02 -0.82
N ASN A 301 2.48 -21.19 -1.03
CA ASN A 301 2.02 -21.66 -2.34
C ASN A 301 3.11 -21.71 -3.42
N ARG A 302 4.40 -21.78 -3.02
CA ARG A 302 5.57 -21.71 -3.92
C ARG A 302 5.46 -22.62 -5.14
N LYS A 303 5.09 -23.87 -4.96
CA LYS A 303 4.98 -24.86 -6.05
C LYS A 303 4.03 -24.39 -7.15
N GLU A 304 2.87 -23.91 -6.77
CA GLU A 304 1.86 -23.40 -7.69
C GLU A 304 2.33 -22.11 -8.37
N ILE A 305 2.93 -21.19 -7.61
CA ILE A 305 3.45 -19.92 -8.13
C ILE A 305 4.56 -20.16 -9.16
N VAL A 306 5.55 -21.01 -8.84
CA VAL A 306 6.63 -21.35 -9.78
C VAL A 306 6.06 -21.95 -11.07
N LYS A 307 5.07 -22.84 -10.95
CA LYS A 307 4.40 -23.44 -12.12
C LYS A 307 3.71 -22.37 -12.97
N ILE A 308 2.93 -21.50 -12.37
CA ILE A 308 2.21 -20.41 -13.07
C ILE A 308 3.20 -19.48 -13.77
N LEU A 309 4.28 -19.08 -13.12
CA LEU A 309 5.29 -18.20 -13.72
C LEU A 309 5.96 -18.86 -14.93
N LEU A 310 6.36 -20.14 -14.80
CA LEU A 310 6.98 -20.88 -15.89
C LEU A 310 6.01 -21.08 -17.07
N GLU A 311 4.76 -21.42 -16.81
CA GLU A 311 3.71 -21.54 -17.84
C GLU A 311 3.40 -20.19 -18.52
N SER A 312 3.63 -19.08 -17.82
CA SER A 312 3.49 -17.72 -18.36
C SER A 312 4.75 -17.22 -19.08
N GLY A 313 5.79 -18.07 -19.25
CA GLY A 313 6.99 -17.75 -20.01
C GLY A 313 8.14 -17.17 -19.17
N ALA A 314 8.18 -17.41 -17.85
CA ALA A 314 9.36 -17.07 -17.04
C ALA A 314 10.60 -17.82 -17.54
N ASP A 315 11.70 -17.08 -17.76
CA ASP A 315 12.98 -17.68 -18.14
C ASP A 315 13.78 -18.10 -16.89
N PRO A 316 13.94 -19.40 -16.64
CA PRO A 316 14.71 -19.88 -15.47
C PRO A 316 16.21 -19.58 -15.56
N ASN A 317 16.69 -19.15 -16.75
CA ASN A 317 18.09 -18.85 -17.02
C ASN A 317 18.34 -17.35 -17.22
N GLN A 318 17.35 -16.49 -16.95
CA GLN A 318 17.47 -15.06 -17.05
C GLN A 318 18.69 -14.56 -16.25
N LYS A 319 19.59 -13.88 -16.94
CA LYS A 319 20.78 -13.29 -16.31
C LYS A 319 20.43 -11.91 -15.74
N VAL A 320 20.69 -11.75 -14.46
CA VAL A 320 20.54 -10.49 -13.74
C VAL A 320 21.87 -10.13 -13.11
N TYR A 321 22.28 -8.88 -13.24
CA TYR A 321 23.54 -8.38 -12.70
C TYR A 321 23.26 -7.35 -11.63
N ASN A 322 24.00 -7.44 -10.52
CA ASN A 322 23.97 -6.45 -9.48
C ASN A 322 24.63 -5.15 -9.98
N GLU A 323 24.01 -4.00 -9.75
CA GLU A 323 24.53 -2.70 -10.17
C GLU A 323 25.75 -2.28 -9.37
N ASP A 324 25.87 -2.68 -8.11
CA ASP A 324 26.94 -2.24 -7.20
C ASP A 324 28.31 -2.85 -7.54
N ASP A 325 28.34 -4.15 -7.82
CA ASP A 325 29.58 -4.92 -8.03
C ASP A 325 29.66 -5.61 -9.40
N GLY A 326 28.60 -5.51 -10.22
CA GLY A 326 28.51 -6.16 -11.52
C GLY A 326 28.45 -7.69 -11.44
N ALA A 327 28.29 -8.27 -10.25
CA ALA A 327 28.18 -9.71 -10.07
C ALA A 327 26.84 -10.22 -10.61
N GLN A 328 26.87 -11.35 -11.31
CA GLN A 328 25.64 -12.03 -11.75
C GLN A 328 24.95 -12.67 -10.54
N LEU A 329 23.64 -12.45 -10.42
CA LEU A 329 22.80 -13.18 -9.45
C LEU A 329 22.76 -14.66 -9.82
N ARG A 330 22.50 -15.51 -8.81
CA ARG A 330 22.38 -16.95 -9.04
C ARG A 330 21.19 -17.22 -9.97
N PRO A 331 21.27 -18.22 -10.86
CA PRO A 331 20.11 -18.69 -11.60
C PRO A 331 18.98 -19.15 -10.67
N ALA A 332 17.74 -19.07 -11.11
CA ALA A 332 16.57 -19.43 -10.28
C ALA A 332 16.67 -20.84 -9.66
N LEU A 333 17.19 -21.83 -10.40
CA LEU A 333 17.45 -23.18 -9.87
C LEU A 333 18.49 -23.17 -8.75
N ALA A 334 19.61 -22.44 -8.92
CA ALA A 334 20.66 -22.36 -7.90
C ALA A 334 20.16 -21.63 -6.65
N GLU A 335 19.35 -20.57 -6.83
CA GLU A 335 18.70 -19.85 -5.73
C GLU A 335 17.75 -20.78 -4.97
N TYR A 336 16.92 -21.54 -5.68
CA TYR A 336 16.02 -22.51 -5.06
C TYR A 336 16.75 -23.54 -4.21
N LEU A 337 17.82 -24.16 -4.76
CA LEU A 337 18.60 -25.18 -4.05
C LEU A 337 19.39 -24.61 -2.86
N ALA A 338 19.82 -23.35 -2.94
CA ALA A 338 20.58 -22.69 -1.87
C ALA A 338 19.69 -22.27 -0.70
N SER A 339 18.50 -21.75 -1.00
CA SER A 339 17.63 -21.11 -0.01
C SER A 339 16.68 -22.09 0.70
N ASN A 340 16.44 -23.29 0.13
CA ASN A 340 15.47 -24.24 0.67
C ASN A 340 16.13 -25.44 1.32
N LEU A 341 15.86 -25.64 2.63
CA LEU A 341 16.37 -26.79 3.40
C LEU A 341 15.71 -28.11 2.97
N GLU A 342 14.44 -28.04 2.60
CA GLU A 342 13.61 -29.18 2.17
C GLU A 342 13.16 -28.95 0.72
N PRO A 343 14.03 -29.26 -0.27
CA PRO A 343 13.70 -29.02 -1.67
C PRO A 343 12.61 -29.97 -2.17
N ASP A 344 11.57 -29.43 -2.83
CA ASP A 344 10.49 -30.17 -3.47
C ASP A 344 10.92 -30.62 -4.88
N VAL A 345 10.82 -31.93 -5.16
CA VAL A 345 11.16 -32.51 -6.45
C VAL A 345 10.33 -31.96 -7.59
N ASP A 346 9.07 -31.63 -7.35
CA ASP A 346 8.16 -31.12 -8.39
C ASP A 346 8.58 -29.72 -8.86
N ILE A 347 9.12 -28.88 -7.97
CA ILE A 347 9.65 -27.56 -8.34
C ILE A 347 10.91 -27.72 -9.20
N VAL A 348 11.85 -28.60 -8.78
CA VAL A 348 13.05 -28.88 -9.58
C VAL A 348 12.65 -29.43 -10.95
N HIS A 349 11.70 -30.35 -10.98
CA HIS A 349 11.19 -30.94 -12.20
C HIS A 349 10.53 -29.87 -13.11
N ALA A 350 9.71 -28.99 -12.56
CA ALA A 350 9.10 -27.87 -13.31
C ALA A 350 10.16 -26.94 -13.93
N LEU A 351 11.18 -26.57 -13.15
CA LEU A 351 12.29 -25.75 -13.65
C LEU A 351 13.04 -26.45 -14.79
N LEU A 352 13.33 -27.76 -14.63
CA LEU A 352 14.01 -28.52 -15.66
C LEU A 352 13.17 -28.69 -16.93
N ARG A 353 11.87 -28.90 -16.82
CA ARG A 353 10.94 -28.99 -17.96
C ARG A 353 10.91 -27.72 -18.78
N HIS A 354 11.06 -26.56 -18.14
CA HIS A 354 11.10 -25.24 -18.78
C HIS A 354 12.53 -24.78 -19.14
N GLY A 355 13.49 -25.70 -19.17
CA GLY A 355 14.81 -25.47 -19.71
C GLY A 355 15.86 -24.95 -18.73
N ALA A 356 15.62 -24.99 -17.40
CA ALA A 356 16.63 -24.59 -16.44
C ALA A 356 17.95 -25.34 -16.64
N ARG A 357 19.08 -24.62 -16.73
CA ARG A 357 20.40 -25.19 -16.99
C ARG A 357 20.98 -25.80 -15.73
N VAL A 358 21.69 -26.91 -15.89
CA VAL A 358 22.40 -27.61 -14.80
C VAL A 358 23.88 -27.65 -15.11
N ILE A 359 24.65 -26.83 -14.39
CA ILE A 359 26.10 -26.70 -14.59
C ILE A 359 26.83 -27.13 -13.33
N MET A 360 27.47 -28.31 -13.33
CA MET A 360 28.21 -28.85 -12.19
C MET A 360 29.59 -28.22 -12.05
N LYS A 361 29.60 -26.88 -11.93
CA LYS A 361 30.74 -26.04 -11.63
C LYS A 361 30.47 -25.14 -10.44
N THR A 362 31.50 -24.57 -9.87
CA THR A 362 31.35 -23.49 -8.86
C THR A 362 31.01 -22.16 -9.55
N GLN A 363 30.32 -21.26 -8.87
CA GLN A 363 30.00 -19.90 -9.42
C GLN A 363 31.29 -19.11 -9.78
N PHE A 364 32.40 -19.38 -9.11
CA PHE A 364 33.68 -18.78 -9.45
C PHE A 364 34.19 -19.18 -10.85
N ARG A 365 33.84 -20.37 -11.32
CA ARG A 365 34.22 -20.90 -12.64
C ARG A 365 33.19 -20.63 -13.72
N ASP A 366 31.95 -20.60 -13.34
CA ASP A 366 30.81 -20.35 -14.22
C ASP A 366 29.69 -19.72 -13.38
N PRO A 367 29.23 -18.49 -13.71
CA PRO A 367 28.20 -17.82 -12.94
C PRO A 367 26.91 -18.66 -12.75
N ASP A 368 26.61 -19.52 -13.74
CA ASP A 368 25.43 -20.39 -13.71
C ASP A 368 25.70 -21.71 -12.93
N GLY A 369 26.85 -21.82 -12.26
CA GLY A 369 27.25 -23.05 -11.55
C GLY A 369 26.47 -23.34 -10.29
N ILE A 370 25.95 -24.57 -10.13
CA ILE A 370 25.14 -24.99 -8.97
C ILE A 370 25.90 -25.84 -7.96
N LEU A 371 27.16 -26.21 -8.22
CA LEU A 371 27.89 -27.20 -7.41
C LEU A 371 27.98 -26.87 -5.92
N ASN A 372 28.07 -25.58 -5.56
CA ASN A 372 28.15 -25.13 -4.18
C ASN A 372 26.79 -25.08 -3.46
N HIS A 373 25.69 -25.25 -4.19
CA HIS A 373 24.32 -25.14 -3.68
C HIS A 373 23.63 -26.52 -3.51
N LEU A 374 24.36 -27.59 -3.64
CA LEU A 374 23.85 -28.97 -3.52
C LEU A 374 23.75 -29.48 -2.08
N GLN A 375 24.10 -28.68 -1.06
CA GLN A 375 24.16 -29.14 0.34
C GLN A 375 22.85 -29.78 0.82
N ASN A 376 21.70 -29.23 0.42
CA ASN A 376 20.40 -29.73 0.85
C ASN A 376 19.93 -30.97 0.07
N VAL A 377 20.48 -31.24 -1.11
CA VAL A 377 20.14 -32.41 -1.93
C VAL A 377 21.15 -33.57 -1.74
N THR A 378 22.16 -33.40 -0.89
CA THR A 378 23.10 -34.47 -0.54
C THR A 378 22.58 -35.39 0.56
N LEU A 379 21.51 -35.00 1.25
CA LEU A 379 20.83 -35.81 2.25
C LEU A 379 20.19 -37.07 1.61
N GLU A 380 20.10 -38.17 2.34
CA GLU A 380 19.54 -39.41 1.80
C GLU A 380 18.10 -39.28 1.33
N GLU A 381 17.31 -38.44 2.01
CA GLU A 381 15.91 -38.18 1.69
C GLU A 381 15.72 -37.50 0.30
N TYR A 382 16.70 -36.72 -0.14
CA TYR A 382 16.64 -35.97 -1.39
C TYR A 382 17.54 -36.51 -2.50
N GLN A 383 18.04 -37.73 -2.38
CA GLN A 383 18.91 -38.34 -3.40
C GLN A 383 18.26 -38.40 -4.80
N HIS A 384 16.94 -38.56 -4.86
CA HIS A 384 16.21 -38.57 -6.12
C HIS A 384 16.34 -37.23 -6.88
N ILE A 385 16.40 -36.10 -6.16
CA ILE A 385 16.65 -34.76 -6.76
C ILE A 385 18.08 -34.69 -7.31
N PHE A 386 19.07 -35.24 -6.56
CA PHE A 386 20.44 -35.31 -7.05
C PHE A 386 20.57 -36.10 -8.36
N TYR A 387 19.90 -37.25 -8.47
CA TYR A 387 19.89 -38.04 -9.72
C TYR A 387 19.14 -37.35 -10.84
N LEU A 388 18.05 -36.66 -10.55
CA LEU A 388 17.31 -35.84 -11.52
C LEU A 388 18.19 -34.72 -12.09
N LEU A 389 18.92 -34.02 -11.23
CA LEU A 389 19.89 -32.98 -11.65
C LEU A 389 21.01 -33.61 -12.47
N LEU A 390 21.55 -34.80 -12.07
CA LEU A 390 22.61 -35.49 -12.79
C LEU A 390 22.24 -35.83 -14.24
N GLU A 391 20.97 -36.18 -14.49
CA GLU A 391 20.45 -36.45 -15.83
C GLU A 391 20.37 -35.18 -16.69
N ALA A 392 20.32 -34.01 -16.08
CA ALA A 392 20.20 -32.73 -16.76
C ALA A 392 21.53 -31.98 -16.95
N VAL A 393 22.64 -32.52 -16.41
CA VAL A 393 23.95 -31.82 -16.42
C VAL A 393 24.46 -31.57 -17.84
N GLU A 394 24.81 -30.32 -18.10
CA GLU A 394 25.40 -29.88 -19.37
C GLU A 394 26.93 -29.86 -19.34
N SER A 395 27.53 -29.55 -18.21
CA SER A 395 28.97 -29.45 -18.08
C SER A 395 29.46 -29.74 -16.65
N PHE A 396 30.70 -30.26 -16.53
CA PHE A 396 31.33 -30.65 -15.27
C PHE A 396 32.67 -29.92 -15.06
N ASP A 397 33.01 -29.61 -13.82
CA ASP A 397 34.36 -29.27 -13.38
C ASP A 397 34.90 -30.38 -12.47
N LEU A 398 35.64 -31.32 -13.06
CA LEU A 398 36.19 -32.48 -12.36
C LEU A 398 37.15 -32.10 -11.21
N CYS A 399 37.87 -30.99 -11.35
CA CYS A 399 38.78 -30.51 -10.32
C CYS A 399 38.02 -30.06 -9.07
N MET A 400 36.99 -29.25 -9.31
CA MET A 400 36.16 -28.72 -8.22
C MET A 400 35.27 -29.78 -7.60
N ILE A 401 34.73 -30.73 -8.37
CA ILE A 401 33.95 -31.85 -7.84
C ILE A 401 34.79 -32.69 -6.85
N LYS A 402 36.04 -32.99 -7.20
CA LYS A 402 36.96 -33.73 -6.30
C LYS A 402 37.26 -33.01 -5.00
N ARG A 403 37.39 -31.67 -5.06
CA ARG A 403 37.72 -30.82 -3.91
C ARG A 403 36.49 -30.37 -3.11
N ASN A 404 35.28 -30.59 -3.60
CA ASN A 404 34.06 -30.17 -2.94
C ASN A 404 33.89 -30.93 -1.61
N ASN A 405 33.58 -30.21 -0.51
CA ASN A 405 33.44 -30.82 0.82
C ASN A 405 31.96 -31.10 1.17
N ILE A 406 31.02 -30.66 0.35
CA ILE A 406 29.57 -30.81 0.55
C ILE A 406 29.12 -32.20 0.07
N LEU A 407 29.65 -32.67 -1.08
CA LEU A 407 29.28 -33.92 -1.70
C LEU A 407 29.85 -35.14 -0.93
N SER A 408 29.03 -36.17 -0.77
CA SER A 408 29.49 -37.45 -0.25
C SER A 408 30.51 -38.14 -1.20
N PRO A 409 31.34 -39.05 -0.71
CA PRO A 409 32.26 -39.81 -1.55
C PRO A 409 31.57 -40.52 -2.72
N THR A 410 30.41 -41.12 -2.48
CA THR A 410 29.61 -41.83 -3.48
C THR A 410 29.09 -40.88 -4.56
N GLN A 411 28.58 -39.70 -4.19
CA GLN A 411 28.10 -38.69 -5.12
C GLN A 411 29.26 -38.12 -5.97
N LYS A 412 30.41 -37.87 -5.37
CA LYS A 412 31.62 -37.47 -6.12
C LYS A 412 31.99 -38.49 -7.17
N GLU A 413 32.03 -39.77 -6.76
CA GLU A 413 32.35 -40.84 -7.68
C GLU A 413 31.36 -40.96 -8.82
N THR A 414 30.06 -40.88 -8.54
CA THR A 414 28.98 -40.86 -9.54
C THR A 414 29.14 -39.70 -10.54
N LEU A 415 29.39 -38.48 -10.06
CA LEU A 415 29.64 -37.31 -10.93
C LEU A 415 30.90 -37.48 -11.77
N ILE A 416 31.99 -38.03 -11.19
CA ILE A 416 33.24 -38.26 -11.91
C ILE A 416 33.07 -39.33 -12.99
N GLN A 417 32.35 -40.43 -12.67
CA GLN A 417 32.05 -41.49 -13.64
C GLN A 417 31.16 -40.93 -14.77
N ARG A 418 30.13 -40.16 -14.45
CA ARG A 418 29.25 -39.53 -15.46
C ARG A 418 30.02 -38.57 -16.37
N ALA A 419 30.94 -37.77 -15.80
CA ALA A 419 31.78 -36.85 -16.56
C ALA A 419 32.81 -37.50 -17.46
N LYS A 420 33.26 -38.74 -17.13
CA LYS A 420 34.26 -39.51 -17.91
C LYS A 420 33.65 -40.38 -18.99
N ASN A 421 32.41 -40.84 -18.78
CA ASN A 421 31.73 -41.69 -19.75
C ASN A 421 31.09 -40.86 -20.86
N PRO A 422 31.15 -41.35 -22.11
CA PRO A 422 30.47 -40.65 -23.21
C PRO A 422 28.95 -40.64 -22.94
N ILE A 423 28.37 -39.46 -23.08
CA ILE A 423 26.93 -39.24 -22.92
C ILE A 423 26.23 -39.93 -24.12
N SER A 424 25.16 -40.69 -23.85
CA SER A 424 24.36 -41.32 -24.90
C SER A 424 23.84 -40.25 -25.92
N LEU A 425 23.65 -40.66 -27.16
CA LEU A 425 23.11 -39.76 -28.20
C LEU A 425 21.78 -39.15 -27.75
N LEU A 426 20.94 -39.92 -27.12
CA LEU A 426 19.65 -39.49 -26.59
C LEU A 426 19.79 -38.39 -25.51
N ALA A 427 20.77 -38.57 -24.60
CA ALA A 427 21.07 -37.54 -23.60
C ALA A 427 21.69 -36.26 -24.21
N GLN A 428 22.56 -36.42 -25.23
CA GLN A 428 23.10 -35.28 -25.98
C GLN A 428 21.96 -34.52 -26.70
N THR A 429 21.03 -35.20 -27.33
CA THR A 429 19.86 -34.60 -27.99
C THR A 429 19.02 -33.84 -26.97
N ARG A 430 18.73 -34.40 -25.79
CA ARG A 430 18.00 -33.71 -24.73
C ARG A 430 18.71 -32.42 -24.29
N ILE A 431 20.02 -32.48 -24.01
CA ILE A 431 20.82 -31.29 -23.66
C ILE A 431 20.80 -30.27 -24.77
N TYR A 432 20.95 -30.69 -26.02
CA TYR A 432 20.94 -29.80 -27.17
C TYR A 432 19.59 -29.08 -27.35
N LEU A 433 18.47 -29.83 -27.29
CA LEU A 433 17.14 -29.26 -27.41
C LEU A 433 16.86 -28.25 -26.28
N ARG A 434 17.24 -28.56 -25.05
CA ARG A 434 17.13 -27.63 -23.92
C ARG A 434 17.91 -26.34 -24.16
N LYS A 435 19.12 -26.44 -24.71
CA LYS A 435 19.96 -25.28 -25.00
C LYS A 435 19.41 -24.42 -26.13
N VAL A 436 18.78 -25.05 -27.13
CA VAL A 436 18.26 -24.35 -28.31
C VAL A 436 16.88 -23.72 -28.01
N PHE A 437 15.99 -24.43 -27.35
CA PHE A 437 14.61 -24.00 -27.17
C PHE A 437 14.34 -23.32 -25.82
N GLY A 438 15.21 -23.50 -24.82
CA GLY A 438 15.10 -22.83 -23.52
C GLY A 438 13.69 -22.95 -22.92
N THR A 439 13.02 -21.81 -22.73
CA THR A 439 11.66 -21.71 -22.16
C THR A 439 10.57 -22.33 -23.04
N GLU A 440 10.79 -22.41 -24.36
CA GLU A 440 9.84 -23.01 -25.29
C GLU A 440 9.96 -24.54 -25.40
N LEU A 441 10.92 -25.15 -24.68
CA LEU A 441 11.21 -26.57 -24.76
C LEU A 441 9.95 -27.43 -24.60
N GLN A 442 9.13 -27.15 -23.59
CA GLN A 442 7.93 -27.92 -23.32
C GLN A 442 6.95 -27.85 -24.49
N LYS A 443 6.72 -26.66 -25.04
CA LYS A 443 5.82 -26.44 -26.17
C LYS A 443 6.34 -27.18 -27.41
N VAL A 444 7.61 -26.95 -27.75
CA VAL A 444 8.22 -27.58 -28.92
C VAL A 444 8.22 -29.11 -28.81
N VAL A 445 8.57 -29.67 -27.64
CA VAL A 445 8.55 -31.12 -27.46
C VAL A 445 7.16 -31.71 -27.60
N THR A 446 6.10 -31.02 -27.12
CA THR A 446 4.71 -31.51 -27.26
C THR A 446 4.22 -31.44 -28.71
N GLU A 447 4.76 -30.56 -29.54
CA GLU A 447 4.43 -30.43 -30.97
C GLU A 447 5.23 -31.40 -31.85
N LEU A 448 6.28 -32.04 -31.32
CA LEU A 448 7.07 -33.03 -32.08
C LEU A 448 6.26 -34.29 -32.35
N ASP A 449 6.26 -34.75 -33.58
CA ASP A 449 5.66 -36.07 -33.97
C ASP A 449 6.64 -37.21 -33.65
N VAL A 450 6.79 -37.47 -32.34
CA VAL A 450 7.65 -38.55 -31.84
C VAL A 450 6.87 -39.42 -30.83
N PRO A 451 7.29 -40.69 -30.60
CA PRO A 451 6.63 -41.54 -29.61
C PRO A 451 6.55 -40.89 -28.21
N THR A 452 5.41 -41.10 -27.54
CA THR A 452 5.14 -40.56 -26.19
C THR A 452 6.26 -40.84 -25.18
N ILE A 453 6.97 -41.96 -25.31
CA ILE A 453 8.11 -42.30 -24.45
C ILE A 453 9.26 -41.32 -24.63
N LEU A 454 9.47 -40.78 -25.84
CA LEU A 454 10.49 -39.76 -26.11
C LEU A 454 10.06 -38.39 -25.57
N HIS A 455 8.77 -38.00 -25.71
CA HIS A 455 8.22 -36.81 -25.06
C HIS A 455 8.50 -36.85 -23.57
N ARG A 456 8.10 -37.95 -22.91
CA ARG A 456 8.33 -38.12 -21.46
C ARG A 456 9.80 -38.08 -21.09
N TYR A 457 10.67 -38.67 -21.88
CA TYR A 457 12.11 -38.63 -21.66
C TYR A 457 12.66 -37.19 -21.80
N LEU A 458 12.28 -36.47 -22.84
CA LEU A 458 12.76 -35.10 -23.10
C LEU A 458 12.30 -34.12 -22.03
N LEU A 459 11.12 -34.36 -21.44
CA LEU A 459 10.54 -33.55 -20.37
C LEU A 459 10.82 -34.09 -18.95
N PHE A 460 11.73 -35.04 -18.79
CA PHE A 460 12.07 -35.66 -17.50
C PHE A 460 10.92 -36.40 -16.79
N GLU A 461 9.92 -36.87 -17.50
CA GLU A 461 8.77 -37.57 -16.93
C GLU A 461 9.01 -39.09 -16.74
N CYS A 462 10.18 -39.61 -17.12
CA CYS A 462 10.56 -40.99 -17.05
C CYS A 462 11.74 -41.25 -16.07
N CYS A 463 12.08 -40.30 -15.23
CA CYS A 463 13.18 -40.42 -14.28
C CYS A 463 12.71 -40.89 -12.93
#